data_b13e4f5ba137444cbf0da5de450ee0ea
#
_entry.id   b13e4f5ba137444cbf0da5de450ee0ea
#
_cell.length_a   1.000
_cell.length_b   1.000
_cell.length_c   1.000
_cell.angle_alpha   90.00
_cell.angle_beta   90.00
_cell.angle_gamma   90.00
#
_symmetry.space_group_name_H-M   'P 1'
#
loop_
_entity.id
_entity.type
_entity.pdbx_description
1 polymer ?
#
loop_
_entity_poly.entity_id
_entity_poly.type
_entity_poly.pdbx_seq_one_letter_code
_entity_poly.pdbx_strand_id
1 'polypeptide(L)'
;MHRRHVLAAAPVLLSLPAWAHHGWSSFDQARPIYLEGTARDVRWRNPHAELKLELPADAKLPADLATRSLPPQSAPVDGAALLRAAQLPTRKDRVWDVELAPLSRMGAWQVPEIRNGDRVAVLGFTFAAEKGDAILRAEYVFLGGRAYGLRSSPV
;
A
#
# COMPACT_ATOMS: atom_id res chain seq x y z
N MET A 1 -6.42 18.61 64.22
CA MET A 1 -6.76 17.54 63.22
C MET A 1 -6.64 18.11 61.82
N HIS A 2 -5.53 17.79 61.10
CA HIS A 2 -5.30 18.27 59.74
C HIS A 2 -5.58 17.11 58.80
N ARG A 3 -6.67 17.23 58.02
CA ARG A 3 -6.98 16.29 56.94
C ARG A 3 -6.10 16.62 55.73
N ARG A 4 -5.16 15.75 55.41
CA ARG A 4 -4.39 15.81 54.18
C ARG A 4 -5.22 15.17 53.05
N HIS A 5 -5.64 15.96 52.06
CA HIS A 5 -6.24 15.47 50.82
C HIS A 5 -5.12 15.01 49.90
N VAL A 6 -5.03 13.71 49.67
CA VAL A 6 -4.16 13.12 48.66
C VAL A 6 -4.93 13.14 47.34
N LEU A 7 -4.52 14.03 46.42
CA LEU A 7 -5.00 14.02 45.05
C LEU A 7 -4.29 12.89 44.31
N ALA A 8 -5.01 11.83 43.99
CA ALA A 8 -4.53 10.78 43.11
C ALA A 8 -4.65 11.25 41.66
N ALA A 9 -3.52 11.58 41.02
CA ALA A 9 -3.46 11.84 39.60
C ALA A 9 -3.52 10.49 38.87
N ALA A 10 -4.60 10.22 38.14
CA ALA A 10 -4.72 9.07 37.25
C ALA A 10 -3.88 9.34 35.97
N PRO A 11 -3.02 8.41 35.55
CA PRO A 11 -2.31 8.57 34.30
C PRO A 11 -3.29 8.45 33.11
N VAL A 12 -3.42 9.50 32.33
CA VAL A 12 -4.12 9.45 31.03
C VAL A 12 -3.21 8.68 30.08
N LEU A 13 -3.54 7.42 29.83
CA LEU A 13 -2.92 6.62 28.79
C LEU A 13 -3.38 7.16 27.42
N LEU A 14 -2.57 8.00 26.81
CA LEU A 14 -2.71 8.37 25.41
C LEU A 14 -2.45 7.12 24.57
N SER A 15 -3.50 6.46 24.09
CA SER A 15 -3.39 5.42 23.09
C SER A 15 -2.96 6.07 21.77
N LEU A 16 -1.65 6.04 21.49
CA LEU A 16 -1.15 6.33 20.16
C LEU A 16 -1.73 5.25 19.20
N PRO A 17 -2.24 5.62 18.02
CA PRO A 17 -2.64 4.63 17.03
C PRO A 17 -1.42 3.77 16.72
N ALA A 18 -1.43 2.52 17.16
CA ALA A 18 -0.45 1.53 16.75
C ALA A 18 -0.77 1.21 15.28
N TRP A 19 -0.02 1.81 14.37
CA TRP A 19 0.02 1.39 12.98
C TRP A 19 0.64 -0.02 12.96
N ALA A 20 -0.23 -1.01 13.06
CA ALA A 20 0.19 -2.39 12.97
C ALA A 20 0.65 -2.63 11.54
N HIS A 21 1.95 -2.86 11.35
CA HIS A 21 2.47 -3.30 10.06
C HIS A 21 1.89 -4.67 9.75
N HIS A 22 0.95 -4.69 8.81
CA HIS A 22 0.30 -5.92 8.39
C HIS A 22 1.28 -6.81 7.62
N GLY A 23 1.46 -8.06 8.07
CA GLY A 23 2.20 -9.06 7.30
C GLY A 23 1.41 -9.46 6.04
N TRP A 24 2.08 -10.06 5.05
CA TRP A 24 1.44 -10.52 3.81
C TRP A 24 0.25 -11.44 4.05
N SER A 25 0.28 -12.24 5.11
CA SER A 25 -0.80 -13.16 5.49
C SER A 25 -2.11 -12.46 5.91
N SER A 26 -2.07 -11.18 6.19
CA SER A 26 -3.27 -10.39 6.52
C SER A 26 -4.09 -10.01 5.29
N PHE A 27 -3.53 -10.15 4.08
CA PHE A 27 -4.14 -9.74 2.83
C PHE A 27 -4.61 -10.93 2.00
N ASP A 28 -5.70 -10.75 1.26
CA ASP A 28 -6.23 -11.75 0.33
C ASP A 28 -5.40 -11.79 -0.96
N GLN A 29 -4.39 -12.64 -0.98
CA GLN A 29 -3.47 -12.78 -2.10
C GLN A 29 -4.07 -13.52 -3.31
N ALA A 30 -5.27 -14.09 -3.18
CA ALA A 30 -5.98 -14.72 -4.30
C ALA A 30 -6.72 -13.68 -5.17
N ARG A 31 -6.85 -12.44 -4.67
CA ARG A 31 -7.62 -11.40 -5.33
C ARG A 31 -6.80 -10.12 -5.55
N PRO A 32 -5.99 -10.06 -6.62
CA PRO A 32 -5.19 -8.88 -6.92
C PRO A 32 -6.07 -7.69 -7.30
N ILE A 33 -5.79 -6.54 -6.69
CA ILE A 33 -6.48 -5.27 -6.90
C ILE A 33 -5.53 -4.31 -7.62
N TYR A 34 -6.02 -3.67 -8.67
CA TYR A 34 -5.32 -2.59 -9.36
C TYR A 34 -5.92 -1.25 -8.99
N LEU A 35 -5.09 -0.32 -8.57
CA LEU A 35 -5.46 1.07 -8.29
C LEU A 35 -4.56 1.99 -9.09
N GLU A 36 -5.14 3.06 -9.64
CA GLU A 36 -4.39 4.13 -10.28
C GLU A 36 -4.97 5.47 -9.87
N GLY A 37 -4.11 6.42 -9.49
CA GLY A 37 -4.56 7.71 -8.99
C GLY A 37 -3.44 8.70 -8.77
N THR A 38 -3.71 9.67 -7.92
CA THR A 38 -2.77 10.72 -7.53
C THR A 38 -2.28 10.48 -6.12
N ALA A 39 -0.97 10.49 -5.93
CA ALA A 39 -0.33 10.34 -4.62
C ALA A 39 -0.60 11.55 -3.73
N ARG A 40 -0.96 11.29 -2.47
CA ARG A 40 -1.16 12.26 -1.40
C ARG A 40 -0.49 11.76 -0.12
N ASP A 41 -0.21 12.63 0.81
CA ASP A 41 0.32 12.33 2.15
C ASP A 41 1.48 11.32 2.10
N VAL A 42 2.38 11.48 1.13
CA VAL A 42 3.50 10.56 0.90
C VAL A 42 4.44 10.58 2.10
N ARG A 43 4.75 9.39 2.62
CA ARG A 43 5.75 9.15 3.67
C ARG A 43 6.85 8.27 3.12
N TRP A 44 7.88 8.88 2.61
CA TRP A 44 9.04 8.19 2.04
C TRP A 44 10.11 7.95 3.10
N ARG A 45 9.85 7.02 4.02
CA ARG A 45 10.70 6.72 5.16
C ARG A 45 10.53 5.28 5.65
N ASN A 46 11.50 4.79 6.43
CA ASN A 46 11.36 3.50 7.12
C ASN A 46 10.32 3.56 8.25
N PRO A 47 9.67 2.43 8.64
CA PRO A 47 9.98 1.07 8.19
C PRO A 47 9.47 0.72 6.78
N HIS A 48 8.47 1.42 6.24
CA HIS A 48 7.94 1.27 4.89
C HIS A 48 7.59 2.64 4.32
N ALA A 49 7.85 2.82 3.03
CA ALA A 49 7.26 3.93 2.31
C ALA A 49 5.74 3.71 2.18
N GLU A 50 4.96 4.76 2.34
CA GLU A 50 3.50 4.75 2.33
C GLU A 50 2.97 5.99 1.64
N LEU A 51 1.77 5.91 1.11
CA LEU A 51 1.06 7.06 0.56
C LEU A 51 -0.46 6.85 0.65
N LYS A 52 -1.20 7.95 0.55
CA LYS A 52 -2.62 7.89 0.18
C LYS A 52 -2.73 8.00 -1.33
N LEU A 53 -3.51 7.11 -1.93
CA LEU A 53 -3.80 7.13 -3.38
C LEU A 53 -5.22 7.60 -3.60
N GLU A 54 -5.37 8.78 -4.20
CA GLU A 54 -6.67 9.35 -4.54
C GLU A 54 -7.08 8.90 -5.95
N LEU A 55 -8.13 8.07 -6.03
CA LEU A 55 -8.64 7.51 -7.27
C LEU A 55 -9.54 8.51 -8.00
N PRO A 56 -9.54 8.54 -9.34
CA PRO A 56 -10.51 9.30 -10.11
C PRO A 56 -11.92 8.70 -9.93
N ALA A 57 -12.96 9.51 -10.18
CA ALA A 57 -14.35 9.07 -10.03
C ALA A 57 -14.73 7.97 -11.02
N ASP A 58 -14.08 7.95 -12.18
CA ASP A 58 -14.27 7.03 -13.30
C ASP A 58 -13.12 6.01 -13.40
N ALA A 59 -12.57 5.60 -12.26
CA ALA A 59 -11.49 4.60 -12.21
C ALA A 59 -11.85 3.35 -13.04
N LYS A 60 -10.91 2.92 -13.86
CA LYS A 60 -11.07 1.73 -14.74
C LYS A 60 -9.73 1.01 -14.90
N LEU A 61 -9.80 -0.26 -15.24
CA LEU A 61 -8.60 -1.01 -15.60
C LEU A 61 -8.09 -0.53 -16.97
N PRO A 62 -6.77 -0.31 -17.11
CA PRO A 62 -6.17 -0.08 -18.42
C PRO A 62 -6.42 -1.27 -19.35
N ALA A 63 -6.76 -0.99 -20.61
CA ALA A 63 -7.07 -2.05 -21.60
C ALA A 63 -5.87 -2.98 -21.86
N ASP A 64 -4.66 -2.47 -21.70
CA ASP A 64 -3.40 -3.19 -21.90
C ASP A 64 -2.88 -3.89 -20.61
N LEU A 65 -3.57 -3.76 -19.47
CA LEU A 65 -3.05 -4.20 -18.18
C LEU A 65 -2.64 -5.68 -18.18
N ALA A 66 -3.47 -6.56 -18.71
CA ALA A 66 -3.23 -8.00 -18.71
C ALA A 66 -2.02 -8.43 -19.58
N THR A 67 -1.55 -7.57 -20.47
CA THR A 67 -0.44 -7.83 -21.40
C THR A 67 0.85 -7.10 -21.04
N ARG A 68 0.85 -6.30 -19.99
CA ARG A 68 2.04 -5.61 -19.51
C ARG A 68 3.10 -6.59 -19.04
N SER A 69 4.37 -6.26 -19.29
CA SER A 69 5.49 -7.01 -18.73
C SER A 69 5.82 -6.50 -17.33
N LEU A 70 6.04 -7.44 -16.41
CA LEU A 70 6.53 -7.15 -15.07
C LEU A 70 7.95 -7.67 -14.89
N PRO A 71 8.82 -6.92 -14.21
CA PRO A 71 10.17 -7.40 -13.95
C PRO A 71 10.13 -8.57 -12.96
N PRO A 72 11.02 -9.56 -13.10
CA PRO A 72 11.13 -10.67 -12.18
C PRO A 72 11.67 -10.21 -10.83
N GLN A 73 11.20 -10.85 -9.78
CA GLN A 73 11.70 -10.65 -8.41
C GLN A 73 12.27 -11.98 -7.89
N SER A 74 13.14 -11.90 -6.86
CA SER A 74 13.70 -13.11 -6.25
C SER A 74 12.67 -14.00 -5.52
N ALA A 75 11.55 -13.43 -5.06
CA ALA A 75 10.41 -14.23 -4.59
C ALA A 75 9.64 -14.83 -5.79
N PRO A 76 9.08 -16.04 -5.65
CA PRO A 76 8.33 -16.69 -6.73
C PRO A 76 6.95 -16.05 -6.91
N VAL A 77 6.89 -14.94 -7.64
CA VAL A 77 5.65 -14.21 -7.95
C VAL A 77 5.34 -14.36 -9.43
N ASP A 78 4.18 -14.96 -9.75
CA ASP A 78 3.67 -14.98 -11.13
C ASP A 78 2.99 -13.64 -11.46
N GLY A 79 3.80 -12.66 -11.85
CA GLY A 79 3.31 -11.33 -12.18
C GLY A 79 2.32 -11.34 -13.35
N ALA A 80 2.50 -12.22 -14.33
CA ALA A 80 1.58 -12.32 -15.47
C ALA A 80 0.20 -12.85 -15.03
N ALA A 81 0.16 -13.83 -14.12
CA ALA A 81 -1.10 -14.29 -13.55
C ALA A 81 -1.80 -13.20 -12.74
N LEU A 82 -1.04 -12.41 -11.95
CA LEU A 82 -1.59 -11.29 -11.19
C LEU A 82 -2.19 -10.22 -12.11
N LEU A 83 -1.52 -9.87 -13.19
CA LEU A 83 -2.04 -8.89 -14.15
C LEU A 83 -3.34 -9.36 -14.82
N ARG A 84 -3.42 -10.63 -15.20
CA ARG A 84 -4.63 -11.21 -15.82
C ARG A 84 -5.81 -11.30 -14.84
N ALA A 85 -5.53 -11.54 -13.57
CA ALA A 85 -6.56 -11.63 -12.52
C ALA A 85 -6.88 -10.28 -11.86
N ALA A 86 -6.15 -9.21 -12.20
CA ALA A 86 -6.33 -7.90 -11.61
C ALA A 86 -7.74 -7.35 -11.81
N GLN A 87 -8.29 -6.77 -10.76
CA GLN A 87 -9.63 -6.18 -10.78
C GLN A 87 -9.64 -4.86 -10.01
N LEU A 88 -10.66 -4.06 -10.23
CA LEU A 88 -10.94 -2.90 -9.38
C LEU A 88 -11.53 -3.35 -8.05
N PRO A 89 -11.38 -2.55 -6.97
CA PRO A 89 -12.11 -2.81 -5.75
C PRO A 89 -13.63 -2.70 -5.96
N THR A 90 -14.39 -3.44 -5.17
CA THR A 90 -15.85 -3.32 -5.15
C THR A 90 -16.34 -2.23 -4.21
N ARG A 91 -15.54 -1.89 -3.21
CA ARG A 91 -15.81 -0.80 -2.28
C ARG A 91 -15.71 0.56 -2.96
N LYS A 92 -16.39 1.57 -2.39
CA LYS A 92 -16.55 2.90 -3.01
C LYS A 92 -15.55 3.96 -2.53
N ASP A 93 -14.59 3.56 -1.72
CA ASP A 93 -13.57 4.47 -1.21
C ASP A 93 -12.74 5.03 -2.36
N ARG A 94 -12.60 6.33 -2.39
CA ARG A 94 -11.79 7.03 -3.38
C ARG A 94 -10.37 7.30 -2.91
N VAL A 95 -10.10 7.14 -1.64
CA VAL A 95 -8.77 7.31 -1.04
C VAL A 95 -8.37 6.00 -0.39
N TRP A 96 -7.22 5.50 -0.77
CA TRP A 96 -6.65 4.27 -0.27
C TRP A 96 -5.31 4.53 0.41
N ASP A 97 -5.11 3.92 1.57
CA ASP A 97 -3.78 3.83 2.17
C ASP A 97 -2.99 2.74 1.45
N VAL A 98 -1.88 3.10 0.83
CA VAL A 98 -1.02 2.18 0.10
C VAL A 98 0.27 1.95 0.87
N GLU A 99 0.48 0.72 1.33
CA GLU A 99 1.73 0.26 1.90
C GLU A 99 2.66 -0.19 0.76
N LEU A 100 3.79 0.48 0.60
CA LEU A 100 4.81 0.12 -0.38
C LEU A 100 5.83 -0.87 0.22
N ALA A 101 7.09 -0.51 0.26
CA ALA A 101 8.15 -1.36 0.79
C ALA A 101 9.13 -0.55 1.64
N PRO A 102 10.01 -1.22 2.41
CA PRO A 102 11.14 -0.56 3.08
C PRO A 102 12.02 0.19 2.08
N LEU A 103 12.61 1.31 2.49
CA LEU A 103 13.46 2.11 1.60
C LEU A 103 14.65 1.32 1.02
N SER A 104 15.17 0.33 1.74
CA SER A 104 16.20 -0.57 1.21
C SER A 104 15.72 -1.36 -0.01
N ARG A 105 14.46 -1.81 0.00
CA ARG A 105 13.83 -2.49 -1.14
C ARG A 105 13.53 -1.52 -2.27
N MET A 106 13.01 -0.33 -1.94
CA MET A 106 12.78 0.73 -2.93
C MET A 106 14.10 1.12 -3.62
N GLY A 107 15.18 1.23 -2.86
CA GLY A 107 16.53 1.50 -3.38
C GLY A 107 17.08 0.38 -4.27
N ALA A 108 16.91 -0.90 -3.89
CA ALA A 108 17.34 -2.03 -4.70
C ALA A 108 16.68 -2.05 -6.09
N TRP A 109 15.43 -1.63 -6.18
CA TRP A 109 14.67 -1.47 -7.41
C TRP A 109 14.92 -0.13 -8.11
N GLN A 110 15.67 0.78 -7.51
CA GLN A 110 15.89 2.16 -7.99
C GLN A 110 14.55 2.88 -8.24
N VAL A 111 13.58 2.67 -7.35
CA VAL A 111 12.28 3.36 -7.44
C VAL A 111 12.52 4.85 -7.16
N PRO A 112 12.15 5.75 -8.08
CA PRO A 112 12.20 7.19 -7.80
C PRO A 112 11.32 7.53 -6.60
N GLU A 113 11.77 8.51 -5.79
CA GLU A 113 10.95 9.01 -4.68
C GLU A 113 9.62 9.55 -5.21
N ILE A 114 8.53 8.94 -4.74
CA ILE A 114 7.17 9.42 -5.06
C ILE A 114 6.88 10.67 -4.23
N ARG A 115 6.26 11.65 -4.86
CA ARG A 115 5.89 12.93 -4.24
C ARG A 115 4.38 13.15 -4.32
N ASN A 116 3.89 14.02 -3.46
CA ASN A 116 2.50 14.46 -3.54
C ASN A 116 2.21 15.06 -4.91
N GLY A 117 1.14 14.59 -5.55
CA GLY A 117 0.74 15.00 -6.89
C GLY A 117 1.19 14.06 -8.01
N ASP A 118 2.11 13.13 -7.75
CA ASP A 118 2.53 12.15 -8.76
C ASP A 118 1.38 11.21 -9.15
N ARG A 119 1.34 10.84 -10.43
CA ARG A 119 0.49 9.76 -10.93
C ARG A 119 1.17 8.45 -10.60
N VAL A 120 0.45 7.61 -9.86
CA VAL A 120 0.95 6.31 -9.40
C VAL A 120 -0.11 5.25 -9.69
N ALA A 121 0.32 4.09 -10.16
CA ALA A 121 -0.53 2.91 -10.14
C ALA A 121 0.12 1.81 -9.30
N VAL A 122 -0.71 0.98 -8.71
CA VAL A 122 -0.29 -0.15 -7.88
C VAL A 122 -1.11 -1.39 -8.20
N LEU A 123 -0.46 -2.53 -8.17
CA LEU A 123 -1.08 -3.85 -8.17
C LEU A 123 -0.75 -4.50 -6.83
N GLY A 124 -1.74 -4.95 -6.10
CA GLY A 124 -1.52 -5.50 -4.78
C GLY A 124 -2.75 -6.14 -4.19
N PHE A 125 -2.79 -6.24 -2.87
CA PHE A 125 -3.83 -6.98 -2.18
C PHE A 125 -4.40 -6.17 -1.02
N THR A 126 -5.70 -6.32 -0.80
CA THR A 126 -6.41 -5.78 0.35
C THR A 126 -6.91 -6.89 1.26
N PHE A 127 -7.56 -6.56 2.35
CA PHE A 127 -8.12 -7.55 3.28
C PHE A 127 -9.21 -8.41 2.63
N ALA A 128 -9.41 -9.61 3.17
CA ALA A 128 -10.44 -10.54 2.70
C ALA A 128 -11.82 -9.87 2.62
N ALA A 129 -12.51 -10.07 1.50
CA ALA A 129 -13.79 -9.46 1.19
C ALA A 129 -13.79 -7.91 1.28
N GLU A 130 -12.63 -7.27 1.13
CA GLU A 130 -12.42 -5.81 1.25
C GLU A 130 -12.95 -5.22 2.57
N LYS A 131 -12.91 -5.99 3.66
CA LYS A 131 -13.39 -5.56 4.99
C LYS A 131 -12.35 -4.65 5.67
N GLY A 132 -12.81 -3.85 6.65
CA GLY A 132 -11.96 -2.94 7.41
C GLY A 132 -11.59 -1.68 6.63
N ASP A 133 -10.40 -1.15 6.87
CA ASP A 133 -9.91 0.06 6.24
C ASP A 133 -9.53 -0.16 4.77
N ALA A 134 -9.57 0.91 3.97
CA ALA A 134 -9.17 0.89 2.57
C ALA A 134 -7.65 0.88 2.47
N ILE A 135 -7.03 -0.25 2.78
CA ILE A 135 -5.58 -0.45 2.75
C ILE A 135 -5.23 -1.43 1.63
N LEU A 136 -4.20 -1.09 0.84
CA LEU A 136 -3.63 -1.97 -0.16
C LEU A 136 -2.14 -2.16 0.09
N ARG A 137 -1.71 -3.42 0.24
CA ARG A 137 -0.29 -3.80 0.23
C ARG A 137 0.16 -4.00 -1.20
N ALA A 138 1.06 -3.14 -1.68
CA ALA A 138 1.53 -3.19 -3.05
C ALA A 138 2.49 -4.35 -3.30
N GLU A 139 2.19 -5.16 -4.33
CA GLU A 139 3.08 -6.18 -4.90
C GLU A 139 3.96 -5.56 -5.98
N TYR A 140 3.36 -4.68 -6.80
CA TYR A 140 4.06 -3.88 -7.81
C TYR A 140 3.61 -2.43 -7.75
N VAL A 141 4.53 -1.52 -8.00
CA VAL A 141 4.25 -0.11 -8.24
C VAL A 141 4.64 0.26 -9.67
N PHE A 142 3.81 1.06 -10.33
CA PHE A 142 4.02 1.59 -11.67
C PHE A 142 4.22 3.09 -11.58
N LEU A 143 5.35 3.57 -12.07
CA LEU A 143 5.73 4.97 -12.01
C LEU A 143 6.53 5.35 -13.26
N GLY A 144 6.14 6.42 -13.94
CA GLY A 144 6.84 6.91 -15.13
C GLY A 144 6.94 5.87 -16.26
N GLY A 145 5.92 5.01 -16.43
CA GLY A 145 5.90 3.96 -17.46
C GLY A 145 6.72 2.71 -17.10
N ARG A 146 7.29 2.62 -15.92
CA ARG A 146 8.05 1.45 -15.43
C ARG A 146 7.32 0.76 -14.29
N ALA A 147 7.51 -0.55 -14.17
CA ALA A 147 7.03 -1.37 -13.07
C ALA A 147 8.20 -1.79 -12.16
N TYR A 148 7.94 -1.86 -10.86
CA TYR A 148 8.90 -2.25 -9.83
C TYR A 148 8.26 -3.27 -8.90
N GLY A 149 8.95 -4.38 -8.62
CA GLY A 149 8.48 -5.39 -7.66
C GLY A 149 8.77 -4.99 -6.22
N LEU A 150 7.82 -5.20 -5.32
CA LEU A 150 7.97 -4.75 -3.93
C LEU A 150 8.02 -5.90 -2.92
N ARG A 151 7.72 -7.13 -3.32
CA ARG A 151 7.80 -8.28 -2.41
C ARG A 151 9.25 -8.64 -2.08
N SER A 152 10.12 -8.62 -3.06
CA SER A 152 11.53 -9.00 -2.93
C SER A 152 12.45 -8.14 -3.79
N SER A 153 13.74 -8.38 -3.74
CA SER A 153 14.73 -7.69 -4.56
C SER A 153 14.57 -8.06 -6.05
N PRO A 154 15.06 -7.24 -6.99
CA PRO A 154 15.17 -7.63 -8.39
C PRO A 154 16.11 -8.84 -8.53
N VAL A 155 15.92 -9.61 -9.60
CA VAL A 155 16.80 -10.73 -10.00
C VAL A 155 17.91 -10.21 -10.90
#